data_db690ba5a2286b636d863869a311c2e7
#
_entry.id   db690ba5a2286b636d863869a311c2e7
#
_cell.length_a   1.000
_cell.length_b   1.000
_cell.length_c   1.000
_cell.angle_alpha   90.00
_cell.angle_beta   90.00
_cell.angle_gamma   90.00
#
_symmetry.space_group_name_H-M   'P 1'
#
loop_
_entity.id
_entity.type
_entity.pdbx_description
1 polymer ?
#
loop_
_entity_poly.entity_id
_entity_poly.type
_entity_poly.pdbx_seq_one_letter_code
_entity_poly.pdbx_strand_id
1 'polypeptide(L)'
;MADRLCVCGGAGVGKSALARVLARDYGYEVVKFADPLKAMLRVLGLGERELEGDMKSAPSELLCGHTPRWAMQRLGTEWGRMKIGESLWVDAWRRRVESLPADTKIVADDCRFPNELEAARAMGFVPVRIRRSGADRREDRHFSEYALDEVWMPEFLNDGAPEALALNILGLYEH
;
A
#
# COMPACT_ATOMS: atom_id res chain seq x y z
N MET A 1 -20.67 3.00 6.70
CA MET A 1 -19.27 3.45 6.43
C MET A 1 -18.41 2.20 6.19
N ALA A 2 -17.47 2.22 5.23
CA ALA A 2 -16.61 1.05 4.98
C ALA A 2 -15.52 0.96 6.07
N ASP A 3 -15.61 -0.01 6.97
CA ASP A 3 -14.65 -0.17 8.07
C ASP A 3 -13.32 -0.79 7.62
N ARG A 4 -13.26 -1.35 6.41
CA ARG A 4 -12.05 -1.94 5.81
C ARG A 4 -11.86 -1.44 4.38
N LEU A 5 -10.78 -0.71 4.12
CA LEU A 5 -10.46 -0.12 2.82
C LEU A 5 -9.14 -0.69 2.27
N CYS A 6 -9.15 -1.03 0.99
CA CYS A 6 -7.96 -1.44 0.25
C CYS A 6 -7.69 -0.44 -0.87
N VAL A 7 -6.63 0.37 -0.73
CA VAL A 7 -6.32 1.48 -1.64
C VAL A 7 -5.29 1.07 -2.67
N CYS A 8 -5.69 1.10 -3.94
CA CYS A 8 -4.88 0.77 -5.11
C CYS A 8 -4.51 2.04 -5.89
N GLY A 9 -3.55 1.94 -6.80
CA GLY A 9 -3.11 3.02 -7.69
C GLY A 9 -1.59 3.13 -7.79
N GLY A 10 -1.13 3.86 -8.79
CA GLY A 10 0.29 4.06 -9.10
C GLY A 10 1.10 4.74 -7.99
N ALA A 11 2.41 4.84 -8.19
CA ALA A 11 3.28 5.58 -7.27
C ALA A 11 2.99 7.08 -7.35
N GLY A 12 2.98 7.77 -6.19
CA GLY A 12 2.82 9.22 -6.13
C GLY A 12 1.39 9.75 -6.27
N VAL A 13 0.37 8.89 -6.42
CA VAL A 13 -1.04 9.33 -6.55
C VAL A 13 -1.68 9.78 -5.22
N GLY A 14 -0.98 9.64 -4.08
CA GLY A 14 -1.45 10.15 -2.78
C GLY A 14 -2.05 9.11 -1.84
N LYS A 15 -1.90 7.80 -2.09
CA LYS A 15 -2.42 6.73 -1.23
C LYS A 15 -2.04 6.88 0.24
N SER A 16 -0.75 7.10 0.53
CA SER A 16 -0.28 7.24 1.91
C SER A 16 -0.69 8.57 2.56
N ALA A 17 -0.99 9.61 1.78
CA ALA A 17 -1.58 10.83 2.31
C ALA A 17 -3.03 10.58 2.75
N LEU A 18 -3.81 9.90 1.91
CA LEU A 18 -5.16 9.44 2.25
C LEU A 18 -5.16 8.54 3.50
N ALA A 19 -4.28 7.54 3.56
CA ALA A 19 -4.20 6.63 4.71
C ALA A 19 -3.91 7.38 6.02
N ARG A 20 -3.05 8.40 5.99
CA ARG A 20 -2.77 9.26 7.16
C ARG A 20 -4.00 10.06 7.60
N VAL A 21 -4.78 10.60 6.67
CA VAL A 21 -6.03 11.30 6.98
C VAL A 21 -7.05 10.32 7.59
N LEU A 22 -7.22 9.15 6.99
CA LEU A 22 -8.12 8.12 7.52
C LEU A 22 -7.72 7.69 8.94
N ALA A 23 -6.41 7.55 9.21
CA ALA A 23 -5.93 7.22 10.55
C ALA A 23 -6.17 8.35 11.55
N ARG A 24 -5.81 9.60 11.18
CA ARG A 24 -5.89 10.76 12.05
C ARG A 24 -7.34 11.16 12.40
N ASP A 25 -8.22 11.21 11.39
CA ASP A 25 -9.53 11.85 11.49
C ASP A 25 -10.68 10.85 11.62
N TYR A 26 -10.47 9.59 11.19
CA TYR A 26 -11.55 8.58 11.16
C TYR A 26 -11.22 7.31 11.94
N GLY A 27 -10.04 7.25 12.60
CA GLY A 27 -9.67 6.16 13.50
C GLY A 27 -9.28 4.85 12.77
N TYR A 28 -8.84 4.91 11.53
CA TYR A 28 -8.34 3.72 10.83
C TYR A 28 -6.94 3.33 11.29
N GLU A 29 -6.70 2.04 11.44
CA GLU A 29 -5.35 1.48 11.54
C GLU A 29 -4.80 1.22 10.13
N VAL A 30 -3.57 1.67 9.87
CA VAL A 30 -2.89 1.43 8.59
C VAL A 30 -2.14 0.11 8.68
N VAL A 31 -2.52 -0.88 7.87
CA VAL A 31 -1.90 -2.21 7.83
C VAL A 31 -1.50 -2.54 6.40
N LYS A 32 -0.19 -2.50 6.13
CA LYS A 32 0.36 -2.64 4.76
C LYS A 32 0.83 -4.07 4.48
N PHE A 33 0.70 -4.49 3.23
CA PHE A 33 1.28 -5.76 2.75
C PHE A 33 2.81 -5.74 2.83
N ALA A 34 3.42 -4.56 2.68
CA ALA A 34 4.87 -4.39 2.76
C ALA A 34 5.42 -4.22 4.19
N ASP A 35 4.60 -4.18 5.24
CA ASP A 35 5.09 -3.98 6.61
C ASP A 35 6.08 -5.05 7.07
N PRO A 36 5.88 -6.37 6.79
CA PRO A 36 6.84 -7.39 7.18
C PRO A 36 8.20 -7.22 6.51
N LEU A 37 8.24 -6.94 5.20
CA LEU A 37 9.52 -6.73 4.51
C LEU A 37 10.22 -5.45 4.95
N LYS A 38 9.49 -4.39 5.28
CA LYS A 38 10.06 -3.17 5.84
C LYS A 38 10.60 -3.39 7.24
N ALA A 39 9.93 -4.22 8.06
CA ALA A 39 10.45 -4.62 9.36
C ALA A 39 11.80 -5.36 9.23
N MET A 40 11.95 -6.25 8.24
CA MET A 40 13.23 -6.90 7.94
C MET A 40 14.32 -5.88 7.57
N LEU A 41 14.00 -4.88 6.76
CA LEU A 41 14.95 -3.83 6.37
C LEU A 41 15.28 -2.88 7.53
N ARG A 42 14.36 -2.65 8.48
CA ARG A 42 14.66 -1.89 9.71
C ARG A 42 15.71 -2.59 10.57
N VAL A 43 15.72 -3.92 10.61
CA VAL A 43 16.78 -4.69 11.31
C VAL A 43 18.17 -4.42 10.71
N LEU A 44 18.25 -4.08 9.42
CA LEU A 44 19.50 -3.66 8.77
C LEU A 44 19.87 -2.19 9.03
N GLY A 45 19.06 -1.45 9.81
CA GLY A 45 19.32 -0.07 10.19
C GLY A 45 18.61 0.99 9.33
N LEU A 46 17.78 0.60 8.33
CA LEU A 46 17.02 1.58 7.55
C LEU A 46 15.90 2.21 8.39
N GLY A 47 15.81 3.54 8.31
CA GLY A 47 14.83 4.33 9.05
C GLY A 47 13.58 4.67 8.23
N GLU A 48 12.75 5.52 8.83
CA GLU A 48 11.45 5.92 8.23
C GLU A 48 11.64 6.71 6.93
N ARG A 49 12.69 7.55 6.83
CA ARG A 49 12.98 8.33 5.63
C ARG A 49 13.33 7.44 4.43
N GLU A 50 14.05 6.34 4.67
CA GLU A 50 14.44 5.36 3.67
C GLU A 50 13.26 4.46 3.26
N LEU A 51 12.40 4.07 4.19
CA LEU A 51 11.35 3.09 3.93
C LEU A 51 10.02 3.73 3.51
N GLU A 52 9.69 4.91 4.04
CA GLU A 52 8.42 5.60 3.78
C GLU A 52 8.60 7.00 3.19
N GLY A 53 9.76 7.61 3.38
CA GLY A 53 10.01 9.01 3.09
C GLY A 53 10.71 9.30 1.76
N ASP A 54 11.39 10.43 1.77
CA ASP A 54 12.06 11.07 0.64
C ASP A 54 13.38 10.38 0.22
N MET A 55 13.98 9.61 1.14
CA MET A 55 15.25 8.90 0.88
C MET A 55 15.07 7.54 0.18
N LYS A 56 13.84 7.14 -0.15
CA LYS A 56 13.56 5.85 -0.83
C LYS A 56 14.37 5.59 -2.09
N SER A 57 14.68 6.64 -2.83
CA SER A 57 15.39 6.56 -4.11
C SER A 57 16.84 7.09 -4.03
N ALA A 58 17.31 7.44 -2.84
CA ALA A 58 18.70 7.80 -2.61
C ALA A 58 19.55 6.55 -2.32
N PRO A 59 20.79 6.45 -2.84
CA PRO A 59 21.71 5.38 -2.47
C PRO A 59 21.97 5.35 -0.96
N SER A 60 22.08 4.16 -0.38
CA SER A 60 22.37 3.96 1.05
C SER A 60 23.61 3.11 1.24
N GLU A 61 24.52 3.55 2.10
CA GLU A 61 25.71 2.76 2.48
C GLU A 61 25.30 1.45 3.19
N LEU A 62 24.22 1.45 3.95
CA LEU A 62 23.67 0.25 4.59
C LEU A 62 23.26 -0.83 3.60
N LEU A 63 23.04 -0.44 2.33
CA LEU A 63 22.65 -1.32 1.24
C LEU A 63 23.74 -1.42 0.15
N CYS A 64 25.01 -1.21 0.52
CA CYS A 64 26.15 -1.28 -0.40
C CYS A 64 25.98 -0.38 -1.64
N GLY A 65 25.40 0.82 -1.44
CA GLY A 65 25.15 1.79 -2.51
C GLY A 65 23.84 1.60 -3.27
N HIS A 66 23.07 0.55 -3.01
CA HIS A 66 21.74 0.40 -3.58
C HIS A 66 20.70 1.30 -2.88
N THR A 67 19.61 1.59 -3.57
CA THR A 67 18.51 2.38 -3.00
C THR A 67 17.59 1.54 -2.13
N PRO A 68 16.95 2.08 -1.08
CA PRO A 68 15.91 1.38 -0.32
C PRO A 68 14.77 0.86 -1.21
N ARG A 69 14.36 1.60 -2.22
CA ARG A 69 13.36 1.17 -3.22
C ARG A 69 13.78 -0.10 -3.92
N TRP A 70 15.03 -0.17 -4.39
CA TRP A 70 15.58 -1.36 -5.04
C TRP A 70 15.58 -2.55 -4.09
N ALA A 71 16.04 -2.36 -2.85
CA ALA A 71 16.08 -3.43 -1.85
C ALA A 71 14.67 -3.95 -1.52
N MET A 72 13.68 -3.05 -1.33
CA MET A 72 12.29 -3.45 -1.12
C MET A 72 11.70 -4.24 -2.29
N GLN A 73 11.99 -3.85 -3.53
CA GLN A 73 11.53 -4.58 -4.71
C GLN A 73 12.14 -5.98 -4.79
N ARG A 74 13.47 -6.11 -4.57
CA ARG A 74 14.19 -7.39 -4.58
C ARG A 74 13.70 -8.31 -3.45
N LEU A 75 13.62 -7.79 -2.25
CA LEU A 75 13.13 -8.56 -1.11
C LEU A 75 11.67 -8.96 -1.29
N GLY A 76 10.83 -8.04 -1.74
CA GLY A 76 9.41 -8.28 -1.92
C GLY A 76 9.09 -9.27 -3.03
N THR A 77 9.65 -9.07 -4.21
CA THR A 77 9.32 -9.86 -5.40
C THR A 77 10.26 -11.06 -5.55
N GLU A 78 11.55 -10.82 -5.73
CA GLU A 78 12.47 -11.88 -6.12
C GLU A 78 12.74 -12.87 -5.01
N TRP A 79 12.97 -12.39 -3.79
CA TRP A 79 13.16 -13.27 -2.66
C TRP A 79 11.82 -13.78 -2.12
N GLY A 80 10.93 -12.89 -1.73
CA GLY A 80 9.70 -13.27 -1.04
C GLY A 80 8.76 -14.07 -1.92
N ARG A 81 8.32 -13.49 -3.05
CA ARG A 81 7.32 -14.13 -3.91
C ARG A 81 7.89 -15.26 -4.76
N MET A 82 9.05 -15.07 -5.37
CA MET A 82 9.60 -16.05 -6.33
C MET A 82 10.38 -17.18 -5.66
N LYS A 83 11.04 -16.95 -4.52
CA LYS A 83 11.89 -17.96 -3.86
C LYS A 83 11.23 -18.63 -2.68
N ILE A 84 10.44 -17.89 -1.87
CA ILE A 84 9.76 -18.45 -0.70
C ILE A 84 8.35 -18.90 -1.07
N GLY A 85 7.52 -17.98 -1.64
CA GLY A 85 6.17 -18.30 -2.07
C GLY A 85 5.36 -17.06 -2.36
N GLU A 86 4.47 -17.17 -3.34
CA GLU A 86 3.67 -16.06 -3.85
C GLU A 86 2.77 -15.43 -2.78
N SER A 87 2.30 -16.24 -1.82
CA SER A 87 1.41 -15.80 -0.73
C SER A 87 2.15 -15.27 0.50
N LEU A 88 3.49 -15.33 0.58
CA LEU A 88 4.26 -15.01 1.79
C LEU A 88 3.80 -13.71 2.47
N TRP A 89 3.73 -12.61 1.71
CA TRP A 89 3.36 -11.30 2.24
C TRP A 89 1.87 -11.18 2.51
N VAL A 90 1.05 -11.82 1.68
CA VAL A 90 -0.40 -11.91 1.87
C VAL A 90 -0.74 -12.64 3.17
N ASP A 91 -0.10 -13.78 3.43
CA ASP A 91 -0.33 -14.57 4.64
C ASP A 91 0.18 -13.85 5.90
N ALA A 92 1.31 -13.13 5.79
CA ALA A 92 1.81 -12.29 6.89
C ALA A 92 0.84 -11.13 7.19
N TRP A 93 0.35 -10.45 6.14
CA TRP A 93 -0.64 -9.38 6.26
C TRP A 93 -1.96 -9.89 6.86
N ARG A 94 -2.48 -11.04 6.37
CA ARG A 94 -3.70 -11.65 6.88
C ARG A 94 -3.61 -11.93 8.38
N ARG A 95 -2.52 -12.58 8.84
CA ARG A 95 -2.28 -12.83 10.27
C ARG A 95 -2.26 -11.53 11.08
N ARG A 96 -1.68 -10.46 10.54
CA ARG A 96 -1.70 -9.15 11.21
C ARG A 96 -3.11 -8.60 11.33
N VAL A 97 -3.91 -8.62 10.26
CA VAL A 97 -5.30 -8.17 10.29
C VAL A 97 -6.14 -9.00 11.27
N GLU A 98 -5.98 -10.33 11.27
CA GLU A 98 -6.68 -11.24 12.17
C GLU A 98 -6.30 -11.06 13.66
N SER A 99 -5.11 -10.52 13.93
CA SER A 99 -4.65 -10.23 15.30
C SER A 99 -5.25 -8.96 15.90
N LEU A 100 -5.91 -8.12 15.08
CA LEU A 100 -6.56 -6.89 15.54
C LEU A 100 -7.98 -7.16 16.06
N PRO A 101 -8.50 -6.32 16.96
CA PRO A 101 -9.90 -6.38 17.37
C PRO A 101 -10.84 -6.37 16.16
N ALA A 102 -11.95 -7.13 16.23
CA ALA A 102 -12.86 -7.32 15.09
C ALA A 102 -13.51 -6.02 14.59
N ASP A 103 -13.67 -5.04 15.46
CA ASP A 103 -14.25 -3.72 15.23
C ASP A 103 -13.22 -2.67 14.78
N THR A 104 -11.95 -3.06 14.62
CA THR A 104 -10.90 -2.16 14.14
C THR A 104 -11.18 -1.75 12.69
N LYS A 105 -11.24 -0.44 12.44
CA LYS A 105 -11.24 0.10 11.09
C LYS A 105 -9.84 0.00 10.50
N ILE A 106 -9.72 -0.56 9.30
CA ILE A 106 -8.40 -0.85 8.72
C ILE A 106 -8.30 -0.28 7.30
N VAL A 107 -7.17 0.34 7.00
CA VAL A 107 -6.81 0.73 5.63
C VAL A 107 -5.49 0.08 5.21
N ALA A 108 -5.49 -0.60 4.05
CA ALA A 108 -4.30 -1.07 3.35
C ALA A 108 -4.04 -0.14 2.16
N ASP A 109 -2.95 0.64 2.17
CA ASP A 109 -2.66 1.68 1.15
C ASP A 109 -1.62 1.26 0.11
N ASP A 110 -1.23 -0.01 0.09
CA ASP A 110 -0.15 -0.51 -0.75
C ASP A 110 -0.50 -1.79 -1.54
N CYS A 111 -1.78 -2.09 -1.72
CA CYS A 111 -2.24 -3.21 -2.53
C CYS A 111 -1.81 -3.02 -4.00
N ARG A 112 -1.09 -4.00 -4.54
CA ARG A 112 -0.46 -3.93 -5.86
C ARG A 112 -0.64 -5.18 -6.72
N PHE A 113 -0.93 -6.33 -6.11
CA PHE A 113 -1.00 -7.61 -6.80
C PHE A 113 -2.41 -8.21 -6.72
N PRO A 114 -2.81 -9.01 -7.74
CA PRO A 114 -4.12 -9.65 -7.75
C PRO A 114 -4.40 -10.50 -6.50
N ASN A 115 -3.42 -11.28 -6.02
CA ASN A 115 -3.56 -12.10 -4.84
C ASN A 115 -3.70 -11.29 -3.53
N GLU A 116 -3.10 -10.09 -3.46
CA GLU A 116 -3.32 -9.14 -2.35
C GLU A 116 -4.76 -8.61 -2.36
N LEU A 117 -5.24 -8.21 -3.54
CA LEU A 117 -6.60 -7.71 -3.72
C LEU A 117 -7.64 -8.79 -3.41
N GLU A 118 -7.41 -10.02 -3.86
CA GLU A 118 -8.29 -11.17 -3.58
C GLU A 118 -8.35 -11.45 -2.07
N ALA A 119 -7.20 -11.48 -1.40
CA ALA A 119 -7.14 -11.67 0.05
C ALA A 119 -7.85 -10.53 0.80
N ALA A 120 -7.66 -9.26 0.38
CA ALA A 120 -8.34 -8.12 0.97
C ALA A 120 -9.86 -8.25 0.81
N ARG A 121 -10.37 -8.59 -0.38
CA ARG A 121 -11.80 -8.82 -0.63
C ARG A 121 -12.35 -9.95 0.24
N ALA A 122 -11.64 -11.06 0.35
CA ALA A 122 -12.04 -12.19 1.19
C ALA A 122 -12.14 -11.84 2.68
N MET A 123 -11.40 -10.82 3.13
CA MET A 123 -11.46 -10.29 4.49
C MET A 123 -12.39 -9.08 4.65
N GLY A 124 -13.25 -8.80 3.65
CA GLY A 124 -14.26 -7.74 3.72
C GLY A 124 -13.73 -6.33 3.42
N PHE A 125 -12.53 -6.21 2.85
CA PHE A 125 -12.03 -4.90 2.42
C PHE A 125 -12.71 -4.46 1.12
N VAL A 126 -13.07 -3.19 1.08
CA VAL A 126 -13.59 -2.54 -0.12
C VAL A 126 -12.42 -1.94 -0.90
N PRO A 127 -12.17 -2.40 -2.14
CA PRO A 127 -11.10 -1.84 -2.96
C PRO A 127 -11.52 -0.52 -3.59
N VAL A 128 -10.61 0.45 -3.56
CA VAL A 128 -10.75 1.73 -4.25
C VAL A 128 -9.46 2.07 -4.99
N ARG A 129 -9.57 2.65 -6.18
CA ARG A 129 -8.41 3.12 -6.95
C ARG A 129 -8.27 4.62 -6.84
N ILE A 130 -7.06 5.07 -6.55
CA ILE A 130 -6.71 6.50 -6.59
C ILE A 130 -5.94 6.78 -7.87
N ARG A 131 -6.40 7.80 -8.60
CA ARG A 131 -5.67 8.36 -9.73
C ARG A 131 -5.30 9.82 -9.46
N ARG A 132 -4.28 10.31 -10.12
CA ARG A 132 -3.88 11.73 -10.07
C ARG A 132 -3.51 12.19 -11.45
N SER A 133 -4.00 13.38 -11.85
CA SER A 133 -3.68 13.97 -13.13
C SER A 133 -2.15 14.10 -13.31
N GLY A 134 -1.63 13.61 -14.43
CA GLY A 134 -0.20 13.66 -14.75
C GLY A 134 0.71 12.63 -14.04
N ALA A 135 0.21 11.81 -13.12
CA ALA A 135 1.02 10.81 -12.41
C ALA A 135 1.30 9.53 -13.22
N ASP A 136 0.51 9.25 -14.25
CA ASP A 136 0.51 7.97 -14.98
C ASP A 136 1.60 7.86 -16.08
N ARG A 137 2.49 8.85 -16.26
CA ARG A 137 3.41 8.95 -17.40
C ARG A 137 4.85 8.48 -17.14
N ARG A 138 5.08 7.51 -16.26
CA ARG A 138 6.43 6.96 -16.08
C ARG A 138 6.63 5.74 -16.97
N GLU A 139 7.53 5.83 -17.94
CA GLU A 139 7.87 4.75 -18.88
C GLU A 139 8.56 3.56 -18.20
N ASP A 140 9.24 3.76 -17.06
CA ASP A 140 9.95 2.72 -16.30
C ASP A 140 9.18 2.25 -15.05
N ARG A 141 7.91 1.88 -15.20
CA ARG A 141 7.10 1.36 -14.08
C ARG A 141 7.46 -0.09 -13.77
N HIS A 142 7.75 -0.39 -12.50
CA HIS A 142 7.88 -1.77 -12.04
C HIS A 142 6.54 -2.51 -12.19
N PHE A 143 6.58 -3.81 -12.53
CA PHE A 143 5.38 -4.66 -12.72
C PHE A 143 4.32 -4.48 -11.61
N SER A 144 4.74 -4.38 -10.35
CA SER A 144 3.84 -4.16 -9.22
C SER A 144 3.05 -2.82 -9.25
N GLU A 145 3.36 -1.92 -10.16
CA GLU A 145 2.66 -0.63 -10.26
C GLU A 145 1.50 -0.64 -11.26
N TYR A 146 1.40 -1.70 -12.11
CA TYR A 146 0.34 -1.84 -13.11
C TYR A 146 -0.37 -3.20 -13.10
N ALA A 147 0.02 -4.11 -12.22
CA ALA A 147 -0.58 -5.45 -12.13
C ALA A 147 -2.10 -5.46 -11.86
N LEU A 148 -2.66 -4.36 -11.38
CA LEU A 148 -4.09 -4.19 -11.12
C LEU A 148 -4.78 -3.24 -12.11
N ASP A 149 -4.11 -2.69 -13.13
CA ASP A 149 -4.68 -1.64 -13.97
C ASP A 149 -5.97 -2.08 -14.70
N GLU A 150 -6.08 -3.34 -15.08
CA GLU A 150 -7.26 -3.91 -15.75
C GLU A 150 -8.37 -4.38 -14.79
N VAL A 151 -8.12 -4.38 -13.49
CA VAL A 151 -9.11 -4.83 -12.50
C VAL A 151 -10.11 -3.71 -12.22
N TRP A 152 -11.40 -3.97 -12.46
CA TRP A 152 -12.45 -3.00 -12.16
C TRP A 152 -12.62 -2.78 -10.64
N MET A 153 -12.65 -1.51 -10.24
CA MET A 153 -12.99 -1.03 -8.90
C MET A 153 -13.40 0.45 -8.97
N PRO A 154 -14.11 1.00 -7.96
CA PRO A 154 -14.40 2.43 -7.90
C PRO A 154 -13.13 3.26 -7.97
N GLU A 155 -13.13 4.30 -8.84
CA GLU A 155 -11.98 5.18 -9.05
C GLU A 155 -12.27 6.58 -8.51
N PHE A 156 -11.27 7.17 -7.86
CA PHE A 156 -11.32 8.51 -7.30
C PHE A 156 -10.13 9.33 -7.79
N LEU A 157 -10.41 10.53 -8.26
CA LEU A 157 -9.38 11.48 -8.68
C LEU A 157 -8.86 12.27 -7.48
N ASN A 158 -7.55 12.28 -7.30
CA ASN A 158 -6.86 12.98 -6.22
C ASN A 158 -6.09 14.19 -6.76
N ASP A 159 -6.79 15.21 -7.18
CA ASP A 159 -6.22 16.50 -7.64
C ASP A 159 -6.38 17.61 -6.59
N GLY A 160 -6.86 17.28 -5.41
CA GLY A 160 -7.13 18.20 -4.31
C GLY A 160 -6.50 17.80 -2.97
N ALA A 161 -7.10 18.27 -1.90
CA ALA A 161 -6.69 17.93 -0.54
C ALA A 161 -7.06 16.47 -0.20
N PRO A 162 -6.19 15.73 0.51
CA PRO A 162 -6.47 14.35 0.88
C PRO A 162 -7.69 14.19 1.82
N GLU A 163 -8.06 15.23 2.56
CA GLU A 163 -9.28 15.28 3.37
C GLU A 163 -10.55 15.22 2.51
N ALA A 164 -10.58 15.97 1.41
CA ALA A 164 -11.71 15.93 0.47
C ALA A 164 -11.81 14.54 -0.21
N LEU A 165 -10.69 13.93 -0.53
CA LEU A 165 -10.65 12.58 -1.07
C LEU A 165 -11.19 11.57 -0.08
N ALA A 166 -10.82 11.66 1.21
CA ALA A 166 -11.32 10.80 2.27
C ALA A 166 -12.85 10.90 2.40
N LEU A 167 -13.39 12.14 2.43
CA LEU A 167 -14.85 12.36 2.47
C LEU A 167 -15.57 11.74 1.27
N ASN A 168 -15.05 11.92 0.06
CA ASN A 168 -15.65 11.36 -1.16
C ASN A 168 -15.68 9.82 -1.13
N ILE A 169 -14.60 9.19 -0.64
CA ILE A 169 -14.54 7.73 -0.55
C ILE A 169 -15.52 7.24 0.52
N LEU A 170 -15.50 7.81 1.72
CA LEU A 170 -16.37 7.38 2.81
C LEU A 170 -17.84 7.62 2.51
N GLY A 171 -18.20 8.75 1.88
CA GLY A 171 -19.56 9.08 1.48
C GLY A 171 -20.19 8.08 0.50
N LEU A 172 -19.38 7.41 -0.35
CA LEU A 172 -19.89 6.35 -1.23
C LEU A 172 -20.46 5.14 -0.46
N TYR A 173 -20.04 4.93 0.80
CA TYR A 173 -20.38 3.76 1.61
C TYR A 173 -21.20 4.12 2.88
N GLU A 174 -21.83 5.30 2.93
CA GLU A 174 -22.70 5.72 4.03
C GLU A 174 -24.17 5.30 3.90
N HIS A 175 -24.47 4.39 2.94
CA HIS A 175 -25.84 3.90 2.70
C HIS A 175 -26.01 2.46 3.13
#